data_babd4fe271d77b6ba9582a874cea93da
#
_entry.id   babd4fe271d77b6ba9582a874cea93da
#
_cell.length_a   1.000
_cell.length_b   1.000
_cell.length_c   1.000
_cell.angle_alpha   90.00
_cell.angle_beta   90.00
_cell.angle_gamma   90.00
#
_symmetry.space_group_name_H-M   'P 1'
#
loop_
_entity.id
_entity.type
_entity.pdbx_description
1 polymer ?
#
loop_
_entity_poly.entity_id
_entity_poly.type
_entity_poly.pdbx_seq_one_letter_code
_entity_poly.pdbx_strand_id
1 'polypeptide(L)'
;MSKSKYYYDKESLSYKKINASRKERFLSALSFILTSFFFGTITLLIIINTPAINTPTELSQSRELKNYEIQIGLLNKKLEQLEMVLDNIEERDNNIYRVLFEVNPIDEDIRKAGFGGVNRYNQLEGFENSDIIIETTKKLEILTKQLVIQSKSLDEIEKLVKDKQEMLAAIPSIQPIR
;
A
#
# COMPACT_ATOMS: atom_id res chain seq x y z
N MET A 1 48.15 -11.36 40.13
CA MET A 1 49.64 -11.50 40.20
C MET A 1 50.26 -10.76 39.04
N SER A 2 51.00 -9.69 39.27
CA SER A 2 51.66 -8.89 38.21
C SER A 2 52.91 -9.67 37.73
N LYS A 3 52.90 -10.15 36.47
CA LYS A 3 54.04 -10.80 35.85
C LYS A 3 55.10 -9.74 35.54
N SER A 4 56.18 -9.76 36.29
CA SER A 4 57.37 -8.90 36.04
C SER A 4 58.13 -9.44 34.84
N LYS A 5 58.37 -8.61 33.81
CA LYS A 5 59.20 -8.95 32.67
C LYS A 5 60.65 -8.58 32.97
N TYR A 6 61.61 -9.47 32.62
CA TYR A 6 63.03 -9.26 32.79
C TYR A 6 63.70 -9.34 31.41
N TYR A 7 64.72 -8.54 31.16
CA TYR A 7 65.62 -8.67 30.03
C TYR A 7 67.03 -8.98 30.51
N TYR A 8 67.75 -9.73 29.71
CA TYR A 8 69.14 -10.07 30.02
C TYR A 8 70.04 -8.99 29.51
N ASP A 9 70.77 -8.35 30.41
CA ASP A 9 71.80 -7.34 30.12
C ASP A 9 73.14 -8.03 29.89
N LYS A 10 73.68 -7.93 28.68
CA LYS A 10 74.95 -8.60 28.28
C LYS A 10 76.17 -7.97 28.90
N GLU A 11 76.10 -6.69 29.30
CA GLU A 11 77.22 -6.00 29.92
C GLU A 11 77.35 -6.29 31.39
N SER A 12 76.29 -6.44 32.12
CA SER A 12 76.28 -6.75 33.54
C SER A 12 76.02 -8.22 33.84
N LEU A 13 75.90 -9.09 32.80
CA LEU A 13 75.60 -10.55 32.90
C LEU A 13 74.47 -10.88 33.88
N SER A 14 73.49 -10.00 34.02
CA SER A 14 72.40 -10.12 34.97
C SER A 14 71.07 -9.83 34.39
N TYR A 15 69.97 -10.40 34.97
CA TYR A 15 68.60 -10.13 34.58
C TYR A 15 68.15 -8.84 35.27
N LYS A 16 67.82 -7.79 34.45
CA LYS A 16 67.26 -6.53 34.92
C LYS A 16 65.75 -6.51 34.73
N LYS A 17 65.04 -6.05 35.74
CA LYS A 17 63.58 -5.88 35.68
C LYS A 17 63.19 -4.72 34.76
N ILE A 18 62.35 -4.96 33.77
CA ILE A 18 61.80 -3.88 32.93
C ILE A 18 60.76 -3.15 33.75
N ASN A 19 61.11 -1.92 34.18
CA ASN A 19 60.18 -1.00 34.78
C ASN A 19 59.57 -0.15 33.68
N ALA A 20 58.33 -0.52 33.20
CA ALA A 20 57.62 0.25 32.21
C ALA A 20 57.37 1.69 32.75
N SER A 21 57.80 2.69 31.98
CA SER A 21 57.58 4.07 32.27
C SER A 21 56.08 4.40 32.35
N ARG A 22 55.68 5.41 33.12
CA ARG A 22 54.29 5.87 33.19
C ARG A 22 53.72 6.16 31.79
N LYS A 23 54.53 6.71 30.88
CA LYS A 23 54.17 6.98 29.46
C LYS A 23 53.87 5.68 28.69
N GLU A 24 54.68 4.65 28.85
CA GLU A 24 54.47 3.35 28.17
C GLU A 24 53.18 2.66 28.65
N ARG A 25 52.88 2.72 29.94
CA ARG A 25 51.64 2.18 30.51
C ARG A 25 50.42 2.96 29.97
N PHE A 26 50.54 4.27 29.87
CA PHE A 26 49.49 5.11 29.30
C PHE A 26 49.26 4.82 27.80
N LEU A 27 50.35 4.71 27.00
CA LEU A 27 50.26 4.39 25.60
C LEU A 27 49.66 2.98 25.38
N SER A 28 50.03 2.00 26.20
CA SER A 28 49.47 0.64 26.14
C SER A 28 47.98 0.62 26.50
N ALA A 29 47.55 1.39 27.51
CA ALA A 29 46.13 1.50 27.83
C ALA A 29 45.34 2.22 26.73
N LEU A 30 45.91 3.29 26.16
CA LEU A 30 45.29 4.02 25.04
C LEU A 30 45.14 3.12 23.79
N SER A 31 46.20 2.37 23.44
CA SER A 31 46.18 1.40 22.34
C SER A 31 45.13 0.33 22.55
N PHE A 32 44.96 -0.18 23.77
CA PHE A 32 43.94 -1.17 24.09
C PHE A 32 42.52 -0.60 23.93
N ILE A 33 42.31 0.62 24.39
CA ILE A 33 40.98 1.31 24.22
C ILE A 33 40.68 1.55 22.76
N LEU A 34 41.66 2.00 21.96
CA LEU A 34 41.50 2.23 20.52
C LEU A 34 41.15 0.95 19.75
N THR A 35 41.89 -0.15 20.06
CA THR A 35 41.60 -1.44 19.43
C THR A 35 40.23 -1.98 19.85
N SER A 36 39.84 -1.85 21.10
CA SER A 36 38.52 -2.25 21.59
C SER A 36 37.39 -1.48 20.91
N PHE A 37 37.56 -0.16 20.76
CA PHE A 37 36.61 0.69 20.07
C PHE A 37 36.48 0.32 18.57
N PHE A 38 37.60 0.05 17.90
CA PHE A 38 37.61 -0.37 16.50
C PHE A 38 36.87 -1.70 16.27
N PHE A 39 37.15 -2.70 17.09
CA PHE A 39 36.42 -3.97 17.03
C PHE A 39 34.95 -3.84 17.40
N GLY A 40 34.64 -2.99 18.39
CA GLY A 40 33.25 -2.67 18.79
C GLY A 40 32.45 -2.05 17.65
N THR A 41 33.01 -1.07 16.93
CA THR A 41 32.35 -0.46 15.78
C THR A 41 32.16 -1.41 14.60
N ILE A 42 33.15 -2.25 14.32
CA ILE A 42 33.02 -3.27 13.26
C ILE A 42 31.91 -4.26 13.60
N THR A 43 31.89 -4.76 14.85
CA THR A 43 30.85 -5.70 15.30
C THR A 43 29.46 -5.08 15.21
N LEU A 44 29.31 -3.81 15.59
CA LEU A 44 28.06 -3.06 15.51
C LEU A 44 27.59 -2.90 14.06
N LEU A 45 28.50 -2.55 13.14
CA LEU A 45 28.22 -2.47 11.70
C LEU A 45 27.79 -3.82 11.12
N ILE A 46 28.42 -4.92 11.53
CA ILE A 46 28.02 -6.27 11.09
C ILE A 46 26.61 -6.59 11.58
N ILE A 47 26.28 -6.28 12.83
CA ILE A 47 24.96 -6.56 13.40
C ILE A 47 23.88 -5.76 12.66
N ILE A 48 24.12 -4.47 12.40
CA ILE A 48 23.15 -3.61 11.69
C ILE A 48 22.95 -4.05 10.23
N ASN A 49 24.03 -4.50 9.56
CA ASN A 49 23.98 -4.92 8.15
C ASN A 49 23.55 -6.38 7.95
N THR A 50 23.40 -7.16 9.03
CA THR A 50 23.02 -8.56 8.90
C THR A 50 21.50 -8.69 8.95
N PRO A 51 20.82 -9.04 7.83
CA PRO A 51 19.36 -9.14 7.77
C PRO A 51 18.77 -10.27 8.63
N ALA A 52 19.63 -11.06 9.28
CA ALA A 52 19.21 -12.16 10.15
C ALA A 52 18.75 -11.71 11.55
N ILE A 53 19.02 -10.46 11.95
CA ILE A 53 18.64 -9.93 13.26
C ILE A 53 17.60 -8.82 13.04
N ASN A 54 16.36 -9.24 12.75
CA ASN A 54 15.25 -8.31 12.73
C ASN A 54 15.00 -7.77 14.14
N THR A 55 14.99 -6.46 14.28
CA THR A 55 14.60 -5.85 15.54
C THR A 55 13.11 -6.13 15.82
N PRO A 56 12.67 -6.17 17.09
CA PRO A 56 11.25 -6.34 17.41
C PRO A 56 10.34 -5.34 16.69
N THR A 57 10.83 -4.14 16.42
CA THR A 57 10.13 -3.08 15.68
C THR A 57 9.97 -3.45 14.20
N GLU A 58 11.02 -3.96 13.55
CA GLU A 58 10.96 -4.40 12.15
C GLU A 58 10.02 -5.60 11.96
N LEU A 59 10.01 -6.53 12.90
CA LEU A 59 9.06 -7.64 12.91
C LEU A 59 7.61 -7.17 13.05
N SER A 60 7.36 -6.17 13.88
CA SER A 60 6.04 -5.56 14.03
C SER A 60 5.60 -4.87 12.75
N GLN A 61 6.47 -4.03 12.17
CA GLN A 61 6.21 -3.33 10.91
C GLN A 61 5.97 -4.29 9.74
N SER A 62 6.77 -5.34 9.63
CA SER A 62 6.60 -6.36 8.60
C SER A 62 5.25 -7.09 8.72
N ARG A 63 4.79 -7.38 9.94
CA ARG A 63 3.46 -7.96 10.19
C ARG A 63 2.34 -7.00 9.83
N GLU A 64 2.49 -5.72 10.15
CA GLU A 64 1.51 -4.68 9.81
C GLU A 64 1.41 -4.50 8.29
N LEU A 65 2.54 -4.40 7.59
CA LEU A 65 2.58 -4.31 6.12
C LEU A 65 1.88 -5.50 5.47
N LYS A 66 2.18 -6.73 5.94
CA LYS A 66 1.51 -7.93 5.44
C LYS A 66 0.01 -7.93 5.71
N ASN A 67 -0.41 -7.40 6.86
CA ASN A 67 -1.84 -7.26 7.17
C ASN A 67 -2.52 -6.24 6.24
N TYR A 68 -1.88 -5.10 5.96
CA TYR A 68 -2.39 -4.12 4.98
C TYR A 68 -2.50 -4.71 3.58
N GLU A 69 -1.52 -5.48 3.14
CA GLU A 69 -1.56 -6.17 1.85
C GLU A 69 -2.77 -7.12 1.75
N ILE A 70 -3.01 -7.91 2.80
CA ILE A 70 -4.19 -8.79 2.88
C ILE A 70 -5.48 -7.97 2.85
N GLN A 71 -5.55 -6.86 3.57
CA GLN A 71 -6.75 -6.00 3.60
C GLN A 71 -7.02 -5.36 2.23
N ILE A 72 -5.98 -4.91 1.53
CA ILE A 72 -6.10 -4.37 0.16
C ILE A 72 -6.58 -5.48 -0.80
N GLY A 73 -6.06 -6.70 -0.67
CA GLY A 73 -6.53 -7.84 -1.45
C GLY A 73 -8.01 -8.17 -1.20
N LEU A 74 -8.48 -8.07 0.05
CA LEU A 74 -9.89 -8.22 0.39
C LEU A 74 -10.75 -7.07 -0.16
N LEU A 75 -10.22 -5.84 -0.14
CA LEU A 75 -10.88 -4.68 -0.71
C LEU A 75 -11.07 -4.85 -2.23
N ASN A 76 -10.04 -5.30 -2.93
CA ASN A 76 -10.12 -5.59 -4.37
C ASN A 76 -11.20 -6.63 -4.70
N LYS A 77 -11.30 -7.71 -3.92
CA LYS A 77 -12.38 -8.69 -4.08
C LYS A 77 -13.77 -8.09 -3.87
N LYS A 78 -13.92 -7.18 -2.90
CA LYS A 78 -15.18 -6.46 -2.70
C LYS A 78 -15.51 -5.51 -3.85
N LEU A 79 -14.50 -4.83 -4.42
CA LEU A 79 -14.70 -4.00 -5.60
C LEU A 79 -15.15 -4.81 -6.80
N GLU A 80 -14.57 -5.99 -7.04
CA GLU A 80 -15.02 -6.91 -8.10
C GLU A 80 -16.47 -7.37 -7.89
N GLN A 81 -16.87 -7.65 -6.65
CA GLN A 81 -18.27 -7.97 -6.34
C GLN A 81 -19.22 -6.80 -6.61
N LEU A 82 -18.81 -5.57 -6.27
CA LEU A 82 -19.59 -4.37 -6.55
C LEU A 82 -19.70 -4.11 -8.05
N GLU A 83 -18.64 -4.34 -8.81
CA GLU A 83 -18.63 -4.26 -10.28
C GLU A 83 -19.65 -5.22 -10.88
N MET A 84 -19.65 -6.49 -10.47
CA MET A 84 -20.65 -7.48 -10.93
C MET A 84 -22.09 -7.08 -10.58
N VAL A 85 -22.31 -6.47 -9.41
CA VAL A 85 -23.65 -5.99 -9.03
C VAL A 85 -24.05 -4.80 -9.89
N LEU A 86 -23.12 -3.90 -10.16
CA LEU A 86 -23.36 -2.74 -11.02
C LEU A 86 -23.68 -3.17 -12.45
N ASP A 87 -22.89 -4.10 -13.02
CA ASP A 87 -23.15 -4.66 -14.35
C ASP A 87 -24.58 -5.25 -14.44
N ASN A 88 -25.02 -5.97 -13.42
CA ASN A 88 -26.37 -6.52 -13.37
C ASN A 88 -27.44 -5.43 -13.32
N ILE A 89 -27.20 -4.32 -12.61
CA ILE A 89 -28.10 -3.17 -12.58
C ILE A 89 -28.13 -2.49 -13.95
N GLU A 90 -26.99 -2.32 -14.61
CA GLU A 90 -26.86 -1.75 -15.95
C GLU A 90 -27.58 -2.61 -17.00
N GLU A 91 -27.44 -3.92 -16.90
CA GLU A 91 -28.16 -4.86 -17.76
C GLU A 91 -29.70 -4.77 -17.61
N ARG A 92 -30.17 -4.67 -16.36
CA ARG A 92 -31.62 -4.46 -16.10
C ARG A 92 -32.10 -3.12 -16.61
N ASP A 93 -31.31 -2.07 -16.44
CA ASP A 93 -31.62 -0.74 -16.96
C ASP A 93 -31.80 -0.80 -18.47
N ASN A 94 -30.85 -1.36 -19.19
CA ASN A 94 -30.85 -1.43 -20.64
C ASN A 94 -31.94 -2.37 -21.21
N ASN A 95 -32.08 -3.56 -20.63
CA ASN A 95 -32.89 -4.63 -21.23
C ASN A 95 -34.32 -4.70 -20.69
N ILE A 96 -34.61 -4.11 -19.54
CA ILE A 96 -35.94 -4.13 -18.93
C ILE A 96 -36.55 -2.72 -18.91
N TYR A 97 -35.93 -1.80 -18.19
CA TYR A 97 -36.56 -0.50 -17.95
C TYR A 97 -36.62 0.35 -19.21
N ARG A 98 -35.50 0.48 -19.93
CA ARG A 98 -35.47 1.30 -21.16
C ARG A 98 -36.30 0.70 -22.27
N VAL A 99 -36.36 -0.60 -22.38
CA VAL A 99 -37.27 -1.27 -23.35
C VAL A 99 -38.73 -1.03 -22.99
N LEU A 100 -39.10 -1.10 -21.69
CA LEU A 100 -40.46 -0.88 -21.22
C LEU A 100 -40.96 0.55 -21.48
N PHE A 101 -40.06 1.51 -21.45
CA PHE A 101 -40.35 2.94 -21.66
C PHE A 101 -40.00 3.40 -23.07
N GLU A 102 -39.56 2.52 -23.97
CA GLU A 102 -39.22 2.84 -25.36
C GLU A 102 -38.11 3.90 -25.49
N VAL A 103 -37.16 3.93 -24.53
CA VAL A 103 -36.01 4.84 -24.47
C VAL A 103 -34.74 4.11 -24.90
N ASN A 104 -33.86 4.80 -25.61
CA ASN A 104 -32.60 4.23 -26.03
C ASN A 104 -31.69 3.89 -24.82
N PRO A 105 -30.96 2.77 -24.88
CA PRO A 105 -29.96 2.43 -23.87
C PRO A 105 -28.84 3.48 -23.80
N ILE A 106 -28.23 3.65 -22.64
CA ILE A 106 -27.06 4.50 -22.50
C ILE A 106 -25.88 3.82 -23.20
N ASP A 107 -25.18 4.60 -24.01
CA ASP A 107 -24.02 4.11 -24.78
C ASP A 107 -22.94 3.59 -23.83
N GLU A 108 -22.37 2.45 -24.12
CA GLU A 108 -21.32 1.82 -23.31
C GLU A 108 -20.08 2.72 -23.19
N ASP A 109 -19.78 3.49 -24.23
CA ASP A 109 -18.66 4.45 -24.22
C ASP A 109 -18.85 5.53 -23.14
N ILE A 110 -20.10 5.93 -22.89
CA ILE A 110 -20.43 6.89 -21.82
C ILE A 110 -20.28 6.24 -20.46
N ARG A 111 -20.73 4.99 -20.30
CA ARG A 111 -20.64 4.24 -19.05
C ARG A 111 -19.18 3.91 -18.68
N LYS A 112 -18.39 3.48 -19.67
CA LYS A 112 -16.99 3.03 -19.48
C LYS A 112 -15.96 4.14 -19.71
N ALA A 113 -16.37 5.37 -20.02
CA ALA A 113 -15.45 6.47 -20.24
C ALA A 113 -14.55 6.70 -19.03
N GLY A 114 -13.27 6.37 -19.19
CA GLY A 114 -12.24 6.55 -18.17
C GLY A 114 -11.90 8.01 -17.89
N PHE A 115 -11.12 8.24 -16.86
CA PHE A 115 -10.52 9.56 -16.61
C PHE A 115 -9.34 9.74 -17.57
N GLY A 116 -9.46 10.61 -18.57
CA GLY A 116 -8.39 10.84 -19.54
C GLY A 116 -7.19 11.60 -18.96
N GLY A 117 -6.01 11.17 -19.30
CA GLY A 117 -4.86 12.00 -19.66
C GLY A 117 -3.95 12.58 -18.58
N VAL A 118 -4.22 12.52 -17.28
CA VAL A 118 -3.33 13.05 -16.25
C VAL A 118 -2.91 11.94 -15.29
N ASN A 119 -1.60 11.78 -15.07
CA ASN A 119 -1.11 10.88 -14.04
C ASN A 119 -1.38 11.47 -12.64
N ARG A 120 -2.52 11.10 -12.07
CA ARG A 120 -2.96 11.55 -10.73
C ARG A 120 -2.30 10.78 -9.60
N TYR A 121 -1.57 9.71 -9.94
CA TYR A 121 -1.06 8.74 -8.99
C TYR A 121 0.42 8.89 -8.68
N ASN A 122 1.09 9.96 -9.16
CA ASN A 122 2.51 10.23 -8.92
C ASN A 122 2.89 10.20 -7.44
N GLN A 123 1.97 10.58 -6.55
CA GLN A 123 2.23 10.58 -5.10
C GLN A 123 2.23 9.16 -4.50
N LEU A 124 1.67 8.18 -5.21
CA LEU A 124 1.60 6.78 -4.81
C LEU A 124 2.73 5.96 -5.43
N GLU A 125 3.48 6.52 -6.38
CA GLU A 125 4.61 5.87 -7.03
C GLU A 125 5.84 5.85 -6.09
N GLY A 126 6.69 4.84 -6.23
CA GLY A 126 7.97 4.75 -5.51
C GLY A 126 7.94 3.94 -4.21
N PHE A 127 6.82 3.35 -3.84
CA PHE A 127 6.70 2.41 -2.73
C PHE A 127 6.60 0.96 -3.25
N GLU A 128 7.00 -0.01 -2.44
CA GLU A 128 7.05 -1.42 -2.83
C GLU A 128 5.67 -1.98 -3.28
N ASN A 129 4.57 -1.46 -2.72
CA ASN A 129 3.18 -1.87 -3.03
C ASN A 129 2.41 -0.83 -3.86
N SER A 130 3.10 0.10 -4.54
CA SER A 130 2.49 1.17 -5.33
C SER A 130 1.51 0.67 -6.37
N ASP A 131 1.87 -0.37 -7.09
CA ASP A 131 1.08 -0.92 -8.20
C ASP A 131 -0.30 -1.39 -7.74
N ILE A 132 -0.37 -2.12 -6.63
CA ILE A 132 -1.62 -2.64 -6.06
C ILE A 132 -2.52 -1.48 -5.61
N ILE A 133 -1.95 -0.47 -4.96
CA ILE A 133 -2.68 0.69 -4.46
C ILE A 133 -3.21 1.53 -5.63
N ILE A 134 -2.38 1.77 -6.65
CA ILE A 134 -2.76 2.52 -7.84
C ILE A 134 -3.88 1.80 -8.60
N GLU A 135 -3.76 0.48 -8.79
CA GLU A 135 -4.79 -0.32 -9.46
C GLU A 135 -6.11 -0.30 -8.70
N THR A 136 -6.08 -0.50 -7.38
CA THR A 136 -7.26 -0.44 -6.51
C THR A 136 -7.93 0.92 -6.57
N THR A 137 -7.14 2.00 -6.55
CA THR A 137 -7.65 3.37 -6.62
C THR A 137 -8.30 3.65 -7.97
N LYS A 138 -7.68 3.21 -9.07
CA LYS A 138 -8.26 3.34 -10.42
C LYS A 138 -9.58 2.60 -10.55
N LYS A 139 -9.66 1.35 -10.08
CA LYS A 139 -10.90 0.57 -10.07
C LYS A 139 -12.00 1.28 -9.28
N LEU A 140 -11.68 1.79 -8.10
CA LEU A 140 -12.62 2.54 -7.27
C LEU A 140 -13.14 3.79 -7.96
N GLU A 141 -12.28 4.56 -8.61
CA GLU A 141 -12.67 5.77 -9.33
C GLU A 141 -13.59 5.47 -10.53
N ILE A 142 -13.28 4.43 -11.30
CA ILE A 142 -14.10 3.98 -12.43
C ILE A 142 -15.47 3.54 -11.92
N LEU A 143 -15.52 2.68 -10.91
CA LEU A 143 -16.75 2.18 -10.32
C LEU A 143 -17.61 3.32 -9.75
N THR A 144 -16.99 4.29 -9.08
CA THR A 144 -17.69 5.47 -8.56
C THR A 144 -18.35 6.27 -9.69
N LYS A 145 -17.66 6.45 -10.81
CA LYS A 145 -18.20 7.16 -11.97
C LYS A 145 -19.38 6.42 -12.59
N GLN A 146 -19.24 5.10 -12.78
CA GLN A 146 -20.31 4.26 -13.31
C GLN A 146 -21.54 4.30 -12.42
N LEU A 147 -21.37 4.25 -11.08
CA LEU A 147 -22.46 4.39 -10.12
C LEU A 147 -23.20 5.75 -10.26
N VAL A 148 -22.46 6.84 -10.48
CA VAL A 148 -23.08 8.18 -10.70
C VAL A 148 -23.89 8.19 -11.99
N ILE A 149 -23.37 7.58 -13.07
CA ILE A 149 -24.08 7.49 -14.35
C ILE A 149 -25.34 6.64 -14.16
N GLN A 150 -25.22 5.49 -13.49
CA GLN A 150 -26.34 4.60 -13.25
C GLN A 150 -27.41 5.24 -12.36
N SER A 151 -27.01 6.00 -11.34
CA SER A 151 -27.96 6.77 -10.51
C SER A 151 -28.77 7.76 -11.35
N LYS A 152 -28.11 8.50 -12.25
CA LYS A 152 -28.79 9.43 -13.16
C LYS A 152 -29.73 8.72 -14.12
N SER A 153 -29.34 7.54 -14.61
CA SER A 153 -30.20 6.71 -15.46
C SER A 153 -31.48 6.32 -14.73
N LEU A 154 -31.36 5.88 -13.49
CA LEU A 154 -32.51 5.50 -12.67
C LEU A 154 -33.43 6.70 -12.37
N ASP A 155 -32.87 7.89 -12.14
CA ASP A 155 -33.65 9.12 -11.97
C ASP A 155 -34.46 9.48 -13.25
N GLU A 156 -33.87 9.22 -14.43
CA GLU A 156 -34.56 9.36 -15.71
C GLU A 156 -35.73 8.36 -15.84
N ILE A 157 -35.49 7.10 -15.52
CA ILE A 157 -36.54 6.08 -15.51
C ILE A 157 -37.66 6.42 -14.53
N GLU A 158 -37.36 6.94 -13.34
CA GLU A 158 -38.36 7.38 -12.38
C GLU A 158 -39.28 8.46 -12.97
N LYS A 159 -38.73 9.40 -13.71
CA LYS A 159 -39.53 10.44 -14.40
C LYS A 159 -40.44 9.80 -15.45
N LEU A 160 -39.93 8.90 -16.28
CA LEU A 160 -40.70 8.19 -17.27
C LEU A 160 -41.84 7.36 -16.67
N VAL A 161 -41.64 6.77 -15.48
CA VAL A 161 -42.72 6.09 -14.75
C VAL A 161 -43.83 7.05 -14.36
N LYS A 162 -43.50 8.22 -13.85
CA LYS A 162 -44.47 9.26 -13.45
C LYS A 162 -45.23 9.76 -14.65
N ASP A 163 -44.57 10.11 -15.72
CA ASP A 163 -45.19 10.57 -16.97
C ASP A 163 -46.16 9.53 -17.56
N LYS A 164 -45.77 8.25 -17.54
CA LYS A 164 -46.62 7.16 -18.00
C LYS A 164 -47.83 6.94 -17.09
N GLN A 165 -47.71 7.10 -15.78
CA GLN A 165 -48.82 7.04 -14.84
C GLN A 165 -49.84 8.19 -15.09
N GLU A 166 -49.36 9.41 -15.31
CA GLU A 166 -50.18 10.56 -15.63
C GLU A 166 -50.92 10.38 -16.98
N MET A 167 -50.21 9.86 -18.00
CA MET A 167 -50.80 9.55 -19.30
C MET A 167 -51.89 8.48 -19.17
N LEU A 168 -51.66 7.42 -18.44
CA LEU A 168 -52.65 6.36 -18.21
C LEU A 168 -53.87 6.86 -17.43
N ALA A 169 -53.70 7.77 -16.47
CA ALA A 169 -54.78 8.41 -15.75
C ALA A 169 -55.63 9.36 -16.63
N ALA A 170 -55.03 9.93 -17.64
CA ALA A 170 -55.71 10.82 -18.60
C ALA A 170 -56.49 10.08 -19.71
N ILE A 171 -56.25 8.77 -19.90
CA ILE A 171 -56.98 7.95 -20.90
C ILE A 171 -58.41 7.71 -20.39
N PRO A 172 -59.46 8.18 -21.06
CA PRO A 172 -60.84 7.91 -20.65
C PRO A 172 -61.13 6.41 -20.74
N SER A 173 -61.68 5.84 -19.65
CA SER A 173 -62.06 4.42 -19.54
C SER A 173 -63.32 4.06 -20.33
N ILE A 174 -63.69 4.87 -21.32
CA ILE A 174 -64.90 4.67 -22.16
C ILE A 174 -64.51 3.76 -23.33
N GLN A 175 -65.08 2.55 -23.35
CA GLN A 175 -65.04 1.72 -24.55
C GLN A 175 -65.73 2.40 -25.71
N PRO A 176 -65.12 2.47 -26.92
CA PRO A 176 -65.83 2.99 -28.09
C PRO A 176 -67.00 2.06 -28.36
N ILE A 177 -68.20 2.61 -28.31
CA ILE A 177 -69.41 1.94 -28.70
C ILE A 177 -69.34 1.74 -30.22
N ARG A 178 -69.48 0.48 -30.67
CA ARG A 178 -69.59 0.13 -32.07
C ARG A 178 -70.97 0.44 -32.60
#